data_64fb376639d4edd1a10e4d811571e41e
#
_entry.id   64fb376639d4edd1a10e4d811571e41e
#
_cell.length_a   1.000
_cell.length_b   1.000
_cell.length_c   1.000
_cell.angle_alpha   90.00
_cell.angle_beta   90.00
_cell.angle_gamma   90.00
#
_symmetry.space_group_name_H-M   'P 1'
#
loop_
_entity.id
_entity.type
_entity.pdbx_description
1 polymer ?
#
loop_
_entity_poly.entity_id
_entity_poly.type
_entity_poly.pdbx_seq_one_letter_code
_entity_poly.pdbx_strand_id
1 'polypeptide(L)'
;AEFQQTTEAAMTEVEIAVRETQTLFNELIAKQQSTMAAAREVDYLRQRWTHLPDPNENAILLIENLLDAQERLADEERSLVRSQVAHALSWVTLRKAMGVLLVCNVADVSPVPSNVSVFLPDEAVPTPVGDPNSPPSVSSHP
;
A
#
# COMPACT_ATOMS: atom_id res chain seq x y z
N ALA A 1 -6.06 -49.89 3.35
CA ALA A 1 -6.75 -48.95 4.25
C ALA A 1 -5.90 -47.74 4.60
N GLU A 2 -4.65 -47.87 5.06
CA GLU A 2 -3.80 -46.74 5.49
C GLU A 2 -3.47 -45.78 4.33
N PHE A 3 -3.13 -46.29 3.15
CA PHE A 3 -2.81 -45.45 1.99
C PHE A 3 -3.99 -44.58 1.55
N GLN A 4 -5.20 -45.13 1.53
CA GLN A 4 -6.40 -44.36 1.18
C GLN A 4 -6.67 -43.23 2.19
N GLN A 5 -6.55 -43.55 3.48
CA GLN A 5 -6.75 -42.56 4.54
C GLN A 5 -5.72 -41.42 4.47
N THR A 6 -4.46 -41.73 4.19
CA THR A 6 -3.40 -40.72 4.01
C THR A 6 -3.67 -39.84 2.80
N THR A 7 -4.13 -40.41 1.68
CA THR A 7 -4.46 -39.68 0.47
C THR A 7 -5.65 -38.74 0.69
N GLU A 8 -6.71 -39.18 1.35
CA GLU A 8 -7.89 -38.39 1.69
C GLU A 8 -7.52 -37.24 2.63
N ALA A 9 -6.67 -37.50 3.63
CA ALA A 9 -6.18 -36.43 4.52
C ALA A 9 -5.38 -35.34 3.76
N ALA A 10 -4.48 -35.77 2.87
CA ALA A 10 -3.70 -34.83 2.04
C ALA A 10 -4.59 -34.02 1.11
N MET A 11 -5.59 -34.61 0.48
CA MET A 11 -6.54 -33.88 -0.37
C MET A 11 -7.35 -32.86 0.42
N THR A 12 -7.79 -33.21 1.62
CA THR A 12 -8.52 -32.30 2.51
C THR A 12 -7.65 -31.14 2.95
N GLU A 13 -6.37 -31.36 3.27
CA GLU A 13 -5.43 -30.31 3.64
C GLU A 13 -5.22 -29.30 2.49
N VAL A 14 -5.06 -29.78 1.26
CA VAL A 14 -4.93 -28.93 0.08
C VAL A 14 -6.22 -28.13 -0.16
N GLU A 15 -7.38 -28.76 -0.03
CA GLU A 15 -8.67 -28.07 -0.22
C GLU A 15 -8.87 -26.93 0.80
N ILE A 16 -8.54 -27.18 2.06
CA ILE A 16 -8.59 -26.15 3.11
C ILE A 16 -7.62 -24.99 2.76
N ALA A 17 -6.38 -25.30 2.39
CA ALA A 17 -5.38 -24.29 2.05
C ALA A 17 -5.80 -23.44 0.84
N VAL A 18 -6.44 -24.02 -0.17
CA VAL A 18 -6.99 -23.28 -1.33
C VAL A 18 -8.08 -22.33 -0.90
N ARG A 19 -9.05 -22.80 -0.09
CA ARG A 19 -10.15 -21.95 0.41
C ARG A 19 -9.65 -20.78 1.26
N GLU A 20 -8.67 -21.06 2.12
CA GLU A 20 -8.04 -20.04 2.96
C GLU A 20 -7.34 -18.97 2.11
N THR A 21 -6.53 -19.39 1.12
CA THR A 21 -5.85 -18.49 0.20
C THR A 21 -6.85 -17.60 -0.57
N GLN A 22 -7.95 -18.19 -1.03
CA GLN A 22 -8.99 -17.45 -1.75
C GLN A 22 -9.71 -16.43 -0.84
N THR A 23 -9.99 -16.81 0.41
CA THR A 23 -10.62 -15.92 1.39
C THR A 23 -9.71 -14.74 1.71
N LEU A 24 -8.42 -15.00 1.99
CA LEU A 24 -7.43 -13.95 2.27
C LEU A 24 -7.17 -13.03 1.06
N PHE A 25 -7.27 -13.55 -0.16
CA PHE A 25 -7.20 -12.73 -1.36
C PHE A 25 -8.38 -11.76 -1.46
N ASN A 26 -9.61 -12.23 -1.20
CA ASN A 26 -10.79 -11.37 -1.20
C ASN A 26 -10.73 -10.31 -0.09
N GLU A 27 -10.21 -10.69 1.09
CA GLU A 27 -9.97 -9.75 2.19
C GLU A 27 -8.94 -8.68 1.78
N LEU A 28 -7.85 -9.07 1.13
CA LEU A 28 -6.84 -8.13 0.64
C LEU A 28 -7.43 -7.10 -0.33
N ILE A 29 -8.28 -7.52 -1.28
CA ILE A 29 -8.96 -6.62 -2.20
C ILE A 29 -9.87 -5.64 -1.45
N ALA A 30 -10.65 -6.13 -0.48
CA ALA A 30 -11.53 -5.29 0.33
C ALA A 30 -10.73 -4.25 1.13
N LYS A 31 -9.60 -4.65 1.75
CA LYS A 31 -8.72 -3.74 2.48
C LYS A 31 -8.06 -2.69 1.57
N GLN A 32 -7.68 -3.06 0.37
CA GLN A 32 -7.16 -2.12 -0.62
C GLN A 32 -8.22 -1.07 -1.00
N GLN A 33 -9.46 -1.48 -1.21
CA GLN A 33 -10.55 -0.55 -1.50
C GLN A 33 -10.84 0.39 -0.34
N SER A 34 -10.84 -0.13 0.90
CA SER A 34 -11.03 0.67 2.12
C SER A 34 -9.92 1.72 2.28
N THR A 35 -8.66 1.33 2.11
CA THR A 35 -7.51 2.26 2.17
C THR A 35 -7.61 3.34 1.11
N MET A 36 -8.00 2.99 -0.13
CA MET A 36 -8.21 3.98 -1.19
C MET A 36 -9.35 4.95 -0.88
N ALA A 37 -10.42 4.49 -0.23
CA ALA A 37 -11.53 5.35 0.19
C ALA A 37 -11.09 6.32 1.30
N ALA A 38 -10.34 5.84 2.30
CA ALA A 38 -9.80 6.67 3.37
C ALA A 38 -8.80 7.71 2.82
N ALA A 39 -7.95 7.36 1.86
CA ALA A 39 -7.04 8.30 1.21
C ALA A 39 -7.80 9.43 0.49
N ARG A 40 -8.87 9.10 -0.24
CA ARG A 40 -9.72 10.11 -0.90
C ARG A 40 -10.41 11.04 0.09
N GLU A 41 -10.83 10.52 1.24
CA GLU A 41 -11.41 11.34 2.31
C GLU A 41 -10.40 12.38 2.84
N VAL A 42 -9.15 11.95 3.10
CA VAL A 42 -8.07 12.87 3.51
C VAL A 42 -7.80 13.92 2.45
N ASP A 43 -7.71 13.54 1.18
CA ASP A 43 -7.48 14.47 0.07
C ASP A 43 -8.62 15.49 -0.08
N TYR A 44 -9.87 15.04 0.06
CA TYR A 44 -11.04 15.92 0.04
C TYR A 44 -10.99 16.94 1.18
N LEU A 45 -10.70 16.51 2.41
CA LEU A 45 -10.63 17.39 3.57
C LEU A 45 -9.46 18.38 3.45
N ARG A 46 -8.32 17.94 2.89
CA ARG A 46 -7.17 18.82 2.60
C ARG A 46 -7.51 19.88 1.56
N GLN A 47 -8.18 19.51 0.47
CA GLN A 47 -8.64 20.47 -0.53
C GLN A 47 -9.65 21.46 0.05
N ARG A 48 -10.57 20.98 0.87
CA ARG A 48 -11.53 21.85 1.55
C ARG A 48 -10.84 22.85 2.48
N TRP A 49 -9.79 22.43 3.17
CA TRP A 49 -8.97 23.32 4.01
C TRP A 49 -8.30 24.43 3.21
N THR A 50 -7.76 24.14 2.04
CA THR A 50 -7.08 25.14 1.18
C THR A 50 -8.05 26.15 0.54
N HIS A 51 -9.32 25.81 0.42
CA HIS A 51 -10.35 26.63 -0.22
C HIS A 51 -11.34 27.25 0.77
N LEU A 52 -11.01 27.28 2.06
CA LEU A 52 -11.92 27.82 3.10
C LEU A 52 -12.08 29.34 2.90
N PRO A 53 -13.34 29.84 2.69
CA PRO A 53 -13.57 31.27 2.46
C PRO A 53 -13.48 32.09 3.76
N ASP A 54 -13.64 31.46 4.93
CA ASP A 54 -13.59 32.16 6.22
C ASP A 54 -12.89 31.31 7.29
N PRO A 55 -11.68 31.69 7.74
CA PRO A 55 -10.87 30.87 8.65
C PRO A 55 -11.39 30.81 10.09
N ASN A 56 -12.35 31.63 10.49
CA ASN A 56 -12.63 31.81 11.91
C ASN A 56 -13.76 30.94 12.47
N GLU A 57 -14.73 30.48 11.71
CA GLU A 57 -15.89 29.77 12.26
C GLU A 57 -15.80 28.24 12.24
N ASN A 58 -15.05 27.66 11.30
CA ASN A 58 -15.01 26.21 11.12
C ASN A 58 -13.60 25.59 11.05
N ALA A 59 -12.56 26.41 11.24
CA ALA A 59 -11.18 25.95 11.09
C ALA A 59 -10.81 24.84 12.08
N ILE A 60 -11.23 24.97 13.35
CA ILE A 60 -10.93 23.98 14.40
C ILE A 60 -11.61 22.65 14.07
N LEU A 61 -12.90 22.68 13.75
CA LEU A 61 -13.65 21.48 13.41
C LEU A 61 -13.08 20.77 12.15
N LEU A 62 -12.63 21.56 11.17
CA LEU A 62 -12.05 21.00 9.96
C LEU A 62 -10.68 20.36 10.20
N ILE A 63 -9.86 20.95 11.10
CA ILE A 63 -8.60 20.35 11.53
C ILE A 63 -8.86 19.04 12.30
N GLU A 64 -9.82 19.01 13.22
CA GLU A 64 -10.20 17.79 13.94
C GLU A 64 -10.61 16.71 12.95
N ASN A 65 -11.50 17.01 12.00
CA ASN A 65 -11.92 16.05 10.99
C ASN A 65 -10.75 15.58 10.10
N LEU A 66 -9.80 16.46 9.78
CA LEU A 66 -8.63 16.08 9.00
C LEU A 66 -7.70 15.15 9.79
N LEU A 67 -7.49 15.42 11.08
CA LEU A 67 -6.68 14.56 11.96
C LEU A 67 -7.33 13.19 12.12
N ASP A 68 -8.64 13.12 12.36
CA ASP A 68 -9.39 11.87 12.46
C ASP A 68 -9.32 11.06 11.16
N ALA A 69 -9.43 11.73 10.02
CA ALA A 69 -9.30 11.06 8.72
C ALA A 69 -7.88 10.52 8.47
N GLN A 70 -6.84 11.25 8.90
CA GLN A 70 -5.46 10.79 8.80
C GLN A 70 -5.18 9.59 9.72
N GLU A 71 -5.72 9.59 10.95
CA GLU A 71 -5.63 8.46 11.86
C GLU A 71 -6.31 7.21 11.26
N ARG A 72 -7.51 7.39 10.72
CA ARG A 72 -8.24 6.31 10.02
C ARG A 72 -7.47 5.77 8.83
N LEU A 73 -6.88 6.64 8.01
CA LEU A 73 -6.04 6.21 6.89
C LEU A 73 -4.84 5.38 7.37
N ALA A 74 -4.14 5.82 8.41
CA ALA A 74 -3.01 5.09 8.98
C ALA A 74 -3.41 3.71 9.51
N ASP A 75 -4.59 3.56 10.11
CA ASP A 75 -5.10 2.29 10.58
C ASP A 75 -5.50 1.35 9.42
N GLU A 76 -6.11 1.89 8.36
CA GLU A 76 -6.40 1.11 7.15
C GLU A 76 -5.13 0.66 6.42
N GLU A 77 -4.09 1.49 6.34
CA GLU A 77 -2.79 1.12 5.79
C GLU A 77 -2.12 -0.02 6.59
N ARG A 78 -2.16 0.06 7.92
CA ARG A 78 -1.66 -1.03 8.79
C ARG A 78 -2.45 -2.32 8.58
N SER A 79 -3.77 -2.21 8.44
CA SER A 79 -4.65 -3.34 8.19
C SER A 79 -4.37 -3.97 6.82
N LEU A 80 -4.13 -3.15 5.79
CA LEU A 80 -3.74 -3.60 4.45
C LEU A 80 -2.43 -4.37 4.48
N VAL A 81 -1.41 -3.87 5.16
CA VAL A 81 -0.11 -4.56 5.29
C VAL A 81 -0.27 -5.91 5.98
N ARG A 82 -1.09 -5.99 7.03
CA ARG A 82 -1.38 -7.28 7.70
C ARG A 82 -2.06 -8.26 6.76
N SER A 83 -3.02 -7.81 5.97
CA SER A 83 -3.72 -8.64 4.99
C SER A 83 -2.77 -9.11 3.87
N GLN A 84 -1.84 -8.27 3.41
CA GLN A 84 -0.81 -8.66 2.44
C GLN A 84 0.09 -9.77 2.98
N VAL A 85 0.54 -9.65 4.22
CA VAL A 85 1.37 -10.66 4.88
C VAL A 85 0.59 -11.96 5.06
N ALA A 86 -0.66 -11.88 5.52
CA ALA A 86 -1.52 -13.06 5.69
C ALA A 86 -1.72 -13.80 4.36
N HIS A 87 -2.01 -13.08 3.28
CA HIS A 87 -2.14 -13.66 1.96
C HIS A 87 -0.82 -14.29 1.47
N ALA A 88 0.33 -13.63 1.67
CA ALA A 88 1.63 -14.20 1.31
C ALA A 88 1.93 -15.49 2.08
N LEU A 89 1.60 -15.55 3.37
CA LEU A 89 1.75 -16.75 4.19
C LEU A 89 0.82 -17.88 3.74
N SER A 90 -0.41 -17.58 3.32
CA SER A 90 -1.35 -18.59 2.81
C SER A 90 -0.82 -19.26 1.54
N TRP A 91 -0.12 -18.55 0.68
CA TRP A 91 0.57 -19.13 -0.47
C TRP A 91 1.67 -20.12 -0.07
N VAL A 92 2.44 -19.79 0.98
CA VAL A 92 3.45 -20.71 1.52
C VAL A 92 2.79 -21.96 2.08
N THR A 93 1.68 -21.80 2.83
CA THR A 93 0.91 -22.93 3.38
C THR A 93 0.34 -23.81 2.26
N LEU A 94 -0.19 -23.21 1.21
CA LEU A 94 -0.70 -23.94 0.05
C LEU A 94 0.41 -24.73 -0.65
N ARG A 95 1.57 -24.13 -0.90
CA ARG A 95 2.74 -24.81 -1.49
C ARG A 95 3.23 -25.96 -0.62
N LYS A 96 3.19 -25.79 0.71
CA LYS A 96 3.52 -26.84 1.66
C LYS A 96 2.53 -28.00 1.54
N ALA A 97 1.22 -27.74 1.54
CA ALA A 97 0.17 -28.74 1.41
C ALA A 97 0.28 -29.53 0.08
N MET A 98 0.67 -28.86 -0.99
CA MET A 98 0.92 -29.51 -2.29
C MET A 98 2.25 -30.26 -2.37
N GLY A 99 3.09 -30.21 -1.35
CA GLY A 99 4.41 -30.87 -1.34
C GLY A 99 5.46 -30.20 -2.24
N VAL A 100 5.19 -29.02 -2.80
CA VAL A 100 6.08 -28.28 -3.72
C VAL A 100 6.90 -27.19 -3.04
N LEU A 101 6.88 -27.11 -1.72
CA LEU A 101 7.60 -26.05 -0.98
C LEU A 101 9.11 -26.06 -1.23
N LEU A 102 9.69 -27.27 -1.44
CA LEU A 102 11.13 -27.44 -1.67
C LEU A 102 11.53 -27.43 -3.16
N VAL A 103 10.55 -27.40 -4.06
CA VAL A 103 10.79 -27.25 -5.49
C VAL A 103 10.86 -25.76 -5.80
N CYS A 104 11.93 -25.10 -5.34
CA CYS A 104 12.24 -23.75 -5.76
C CYS A 104 12.73 -23.77 -7.22
N ASN A 105 11.80 -23.68 -8.14
CA ASN A 105 12.16 -23.31 -9.50
C ASN A 105 12.51 -21.80 -9.46
N VAL A 106 13.80 -21.48 -9.48
CA VAL A 106 14.32 -20.09 -9.51
C VAL A 106 13.75 -19.28 -10.70
N ALA A 107 13.14 -19.99 -11.67
CA ALA A 107 12.47 -19.38 -12.82
C ALA A 107 11.10 -18.73 -12.50
N ASP A 108 10.48 -19.05 -11.36
CA ASP A 108 9.17 -18.53 -10.98
C ASP A 108 9.22 -17.27 -10.08
N VAL A 109 10.41 -16.80 -9.78
CA VAL A 109 10.57 -15.44 -9.26
C VAL A 109 10.44 -14.50 -10.46
N SER A 110 9.22 -14.32 -10.95
CA SER A 110 8.89 -13.18 -11.78
C SER A 110 9.41 -11.94 -11.04
N PRO A 111 10.26 -11.11 -11.67
CA PRO A 111 10.69 -9.89 -11.03
C PRO A 111 9.43 -9.15 -10.61
N VAL A 112 9.31 -8.84 -9.32
CA VAL A 112 8.28 -7.95 -8.80
C VAL A 112 8.22 -6.79 -9.78
N PRO A 113 7.06 -6.51 -10.41
CA PRO A 113 6.99 -5.43 -11.38
C PRO A 113 7.51 -4.18 -10.67
N SER A 114 8.55 -3.59 -11.24
CA SER A 114 9.28 -2.42 -10.73
C SER A 114 8.41 -1.16 -10.67
N ASN A 115 7.10 -1.31 -10.79
CA ASN A 115 6.09 -0.26 -10.75
C ASN A 115 5.49 -0.05 -9.34
N VAL A 116 6.10 -0.59 -8.30
CA VAL A 116 5.91 -0.01 -6.99
C VAL A 116 6.67 1.31 -7.00
N SER A 117 6.03 2.35 -7.55
CA SER A 117 6.38 3.72 -7.23
C SER A 117 6.20 3.83 -5.72
N VAL A 118 7.28 3.59 -4.99
CA VAL A 118 7.37 4.06 -3.61
C VAL A 118 7.12 5.56 -3.73
N PHE A 119 5.96 5.99 -3.29
CA PHE A 119 5.63 7.39 -3.13
C PHE A 119 6.55 7.90 -2.02
N LEU A 120 7.83 8.14 -2.36
CA LEU A 120 8.67 9.02 -1.58
C LEU A 120 8.05 10.40 -1.77
N PRO A 121 7.60 11.07 -0.70
CA PRO A 121 7.23 12.47 -0.78
C PRO A 121 8.45 13.17 -1.38
N ASP A 122 8.21 13.92 -2.45
CA ASP A 122 9.18 14.76 -3.13
C ASP A 122 9.78 15.70 -2.08
N GLU A 123 10.89 15.27 -1.50
CA GLU A 123 11.67 16.08 -0.58
C GLU A 123 12.24 17.19 -1.44
N ALA A 124 11.58 18.35 -1.36
CA ALA A 124 11.93 19.56 -2.06
C ALA A 124 13.44 19.80 -1.91
N VAL A 125 14.17 19.45 -2.96
CA VAL A 125 15.59 19.78 -3.09
C VAL A 125 15.69 21.31 -2.88
N PRO A 126 16.37 21.80 -1.83
CA PRO A 126 16.54 23.22 -1.64
C PRO A 126 17.30 23.75 -2.85
N THR A 127 16.65 24.60 -3.64
CA THR A 127 17.30 25.34 -4.72
C THR A 127 18.48 26.11 -4.12
N PRO A 128 19.69 25.99 -4.68
CA PRO A 128 20.82 26.75 -4.20
C PRO A 128 20.49 28.25 -4.32
N VAL A 129 20.49 28.91 -3.19
CA VAL A 129 20.36 30.38 -3.09
C VAL A 129 21.48 30.96 -3.95
N GLY A 130 21.09 31.61 -5.04
CA GLY A 130 22.01 32.29 -5.93
C GLY A 130 22.81 33.33 -5.15
N ASP A 131 24.13 33.27 -5.30
CA ASP A 131 25.08 34.22 -4.73
C ASP A 131 24.69 35.66 -5.09
N PRO A 132 24.51 36.58 -4.12
CA PRO A 132 24.13 37.95 -4.39
C PRO A 132 25.25 38.78 -5.02
N ASN A 133 26.37 38.20 -5.40
CA ASN A 133 27.56 38.91 -5.83
C ASN A 133 27.99 38.64 -7.30
N SER A 134 27.08 38.14 -8.13
CA SER A 134 27.36 38.04 -9.57
C SER A 134 27.16 39.35 -10.27
N PRO A 135 28.21 39.93 -10.93
CA PRO A 135 28.07 41.18 -11.68
C PRO A 135 27.19 40.98 -12.93
N PRO A 136 26.41 41.99 -13.34
CA PRO A 136 25.53 41.91 -14.51
C PRO A 136 26.35 41.75 -15.78
N SER A 137 26.07 40.66 -16.55
CA SER A 137 26.64 40.46 -17.86
C SER A 137 26.06 41.50 -18.84
N VAL A 138 26.89 42.39 -19.30
CA VAL A 138 26.63 43.39 -20.36
C VAL A 138 26.46 42.66 -21.68
N SER A 139 25.25 42.61 -22.20
CA SER A 139 24.96 42.13 -23.56
C SER A 139 25.19 43.29 -24.52
N SER A 140 26.32 43.27 -25.24
CA SER A 140 26.57 44.14 -26.39
C SER A 140 25.96 43.51 -27.63
N HIS A 141 24.96 44.13 -28.21
CA HIS A 141 24.52 43.92 -29.59
C HIS A 141 25.15 44.94 -30.52
N PRO A 142 25.65 44.56 -31.70
CA PRO A 142 25.80 45.43 -32.84
C PRO A 142 24.50 45.59 -33.65
#